data_88edcc79047d0a484cb721ea331c0e39
#
_entry.id   88edcc79047d0a484cb721ea331c0e39
#
_cell.length_a   1.000
_cell.length_b   1.000
_cell.length_c   1.000
_cell.angle_alpha   90.00
_cell.angle_beta   90.00
_cell.angle_gamma   90.00
#
_symmetry.space_group_name_H-M   'P 1'
#
loop_
_entity.id
_entity.type
_entity.pdbx_description
1 polymer ?
#
loop_
_entity_poly.entity_id
_entity_poly.type
_entity_poly.pdbx_seq_one_letter_code
_entity_poly.pdbx_strand_id
1 'polypeptide(L)'
;MDTAQQERLNALTLSRMGFYNIPAMRELLHRAGSFTNIADHHDNILDIVPDCPKRLANSLKDIAPLQQRAEEELEYAAAHGIQVLLISDDDYPQRLKECNDAPLVLFYKGNADLNAKRVINIVGTRHATQYADDCIRKFIADIKVLCPEILIASGLAYGVDIMAHRHSLENGIPTVGVLAHGLDNLYPPRHRETADRMVGCGGLLTEHFTNTNADKVNFVRRNRIVAGMSDATILVESAAKGGGLITCSLASSYNRDVFAFPGRIGDSLSEGCNKIIRNRSAQMVISAESFVSDMGWETDAQLATAQKNGIERSLFPEVEGDAKTIIDALAKNNDQQMNVLTVSTGLPINRLTALLFELEMKGMVKALAGGMYHLIS
;
A
#
# COMPACT_ATOMS: atom_id res chain seq x y z
N MET A 1 -31.19 4.28 -12.76
CA MET A 1 -29.81 4.13 -12.32
C MET A 1 -29.51 2.63 -12.33
N ASP A 2 -28.39 2.17 -12.85
CA ASP A 2 -28.03 0.76 -12.75
C ASP A 2 -27.53 0.42 -11.32
N THR A 3 -27.43 -0.87 -11.00
CA THR A 3 -27.06 -1.33 -9.65
C THR A 3 -25.67 -0.82 -9.22
N ALA A 4 -24.73 -0.71 -10.16
CA ALA A 4 -23.39 -0.24 -9.87
C ALA A 4 -23.35 1.28 -9.61
N GLN A 5 -24.15 2.05 -10.32
CA GLN A 5 -24.30 3.48 -10.08
C GLN A 5 -24.97 3.76 -8.73
N GLN A 6 -25.98 2.95 -8.36
CA GLN A 6 -26.63 3.06 -7.06
C GLN A 6 -25.67 2.76 -5.91
N GLU A 7 -24.86 1.72 -6.05
CA GLU A 7 -23.82 1.38 -5.04
C GLU A 7 -22.80 2.53 -4.87
N ARG A 8 -22.37 3.16 -5.98
CA ARG A 8 -21.47 4.33 -5.92
C ARG A 8 -22.14 5.53 -5.24
N LEU A 9 -23.39 5.83 -5.55
CA LEU A 9 -24.14 6.91 -4.89
C LEU A 9 -24.24 6.68 -3.39
N ASN A 10 -24.63 5.48 -2.99
CA ASN A 10 -24.75 5.10 -1.58
C ASN A 10 -23.39 5.12 -0.86
N ALA A 11 -22.32 4.67 -1.53
CA ALA A 11 -20.97 4.75 -1.00
C ALA A 11 -20.52 6.20 -0.74
N LEU A 12 -20.77 7.12 -1.68
CA LEU A 12 -20.45 8.53 -1.49
C LEU A 12 -21.27 9.13 -0.34
N THR A 13 -22.55 8.86 -0.30
CA THR A 13 -23.46 9.33 0.77
C THR A 13 -22.94 8.90 2.14
N LEU A 14 -22.64 7.61 2.30
CA LEU A 14 -22.16 7.03 3.55
C LEU A 14 -20.72 7.44 3.90
N SER A 15 -19.87 7.69 2.90
CA SER A 15 -18.51 8.19 3.13
C SER A 15 -18.50 9.55 3.80
N ARG A 16 -19.43 10.44 3.46
CA ARG A 16 -19.62 11.74 4.10
C ARG A 16 -19.98 11.61 5.58
N MET A 17 -20.86 10.68 5.89
CA MET A 17 -21.28 10.37 7.26
C MET A 17 -20.14 9.75 8.05
N GLY A 18 -19.43 8.79 7.47
CA GLY A 18 -18.31 8.07 8.07
C GLY A 18 -17.01 8.85 8.14
N PHE A 19 -16.94 10.07 7.61
CA PHE A 19 -15.68 10.81 7.45
C PHE A 19 -14.88 10.99 8.75
N TYR A 20 -15.53 11.10 9.88
CA TYR A 20 -14.88 11.23 11.21
C TYR A 20 -14.81 9.92 12.00
N ASN A 21 -15.39 8.83 11.50
CA ASN A 21 -15.38 7.51 12.14
C ASN A 21 -15.34 6.37 11.12
N ILE A 22 -14.28 6.38 10.32
CA ILE A 22 -14.07 5.40 9.24
C ILE A 22 -14.09 3.95 9.77
N PRO A 23 -13.41 3.59 10.89
CA PRO A 23 -13.41 2.21 11.35
C PRO A 23 -14.81 1.66 11.64
N ALA A 24 -15.68 2.46 12.28
CA ALA A 24 -17.05 2.03 12.56
C ALA A 24 -17.88 1.86 11.29
N MET A 25 -17.69 2.72 10.29
CA MET A 25 -18.38 2.60 9.01
C MET A 25 -17.86 1.41 8.19
N ARG A 26 -16.58 1.10 8.24
CA ARG A 26 -16.00 -0.10 7.62
C ARG A 26 -16.56 -1.39 8.24
N GLU A 27 -16.65 -1.43 9.57
CA GLU A 27 -17.25 -2.57 10.28
C GLU A 27 -18.74 -2.72 9.90
N LEU A 28 -19.47 -1.61 9.81
CA LEU A 28 -20.85 -1.64 9.36
C LEU A 28 -20.96 -2.18 7.92
N LEU A 29 -20.10 -1.70 7.00
CA LEU A 29 -20.05 -2.19 5.62
C LEU A 29 -19.74 -3.69 5.55
N HIS A 30 -18.77 -4.14 6.32
CA HIS A 30 -18.38 -5.55 6.37
C HIS A 30 -19.56 -6.45 6.79
N ARG A 31 -20.35 -6.02 7.78
CA ARG A 31 -21.53 -6.77 8.27
C ARG A 31 -22.72 -6.67 7.35
N ALA A 32 -22.99 -5.51 6.78
CA ALA A 32 -24.12 -5.30 5.88
C ALA A 32 -23.86 -5.84 4.46
N GLY A 33 -22.60 -6.02 4.07
CA GLY A 33 -22.17 -6.58 2.78
C GLY A 33 -22.12 -5.59 1.62
N SER A 34 -22.91 -4.50 1.63
CA SER A 34 -22.88 -3.46 0.58
C SER A 34 -23.33 -2.11 1.12
N PHE A 35 -22.93 -1.03 0.43
CA PHE A 35 -23.42 0.31 0.75
C PHE A 35 -24.91 0.46 0.48
N THR A 36 -25.42 -0.20 -0.56
CA THR A 36 -26.84 -0.20 -0.89
C THR A 36 -27.65 -0.85 0.22
N ASN A 37 -27.23 -1.99 0.76
CA ASN A 37 -27.92 -2.63 1.86
C ASN A 37 -27.96 -1.75 3.12
N ILE A 38 -26.92 -0.98 3.41
CA ILE A 38 -26.93 0.00 4.51
C ILE A 38 -27.91 1.13 4.22
N ALA A 39 -27.90 1.66 2.99
CA ALA A 39 -28.80 2.77 2.60
C ALA A 39 -30.27 2.35 2.60
N ASP A 40 -30.60 1.15 2.13
CA ASP A 40 -31.97 0.62 2.11
C ASP A 40 -32.52 0.39 3.52
N HIS A 41 -31.65 0.13 4.50
CA HIS A 41 -32.01 -0.10 5.90
C HIS A 41 -31.62 1.08 6.82
N HIS A 42 -31.44 2.29 6.28
CA HIS A 42 -30.97 3.44 7.05
C HIS A 42 -31.83 3.77 8.28
N ASP A 43 -33.15 3.53 8.23
CA ASP A 43 -34.08 3.77 9.33
C ASP A 43 -34.06 2.64 10.38
N ASN A 44 -33.79 1.40 9.95
CA ASN A 44 -33.86 0.19 10.75
C ASN A 44 -32.60 -0.66 10.67
N ILE A 45 -31.44 -0.02 10.61
CA ILE A 45 -30.12 -0.68 10.46
C ILE A 45 -29.86 -1.77 11.53
N LEU A 46 -30.48 -1.67 12.71
CA LEU A 46 -30.38 -2.64 13.78
C LEU A 46 -31.02 -4.00 13.44
N ASP A 47 -31.91 -4.05 12.43
CA ASP A 47 -32.52 -5.30 11.96
C ASP A 47 -31.51 -6.17 11.21
N ILE A 48 -30.56 -5.55 10.51
CA ILE A 48 -29.50 -6.26 9.76
C ILE A 48 -28.16 -6.28 10.50
N VAL A 49 -27.88 -5.27 11.33
CA VAL A 49 -26.66 -5.18 12.16
C VAL A 49 -27.05 -4.83 13.61
N PRO A 50 -27.49 -5.82 14.43
CA PRO A 50 -28.00 -5.58 15.79
C PRO A 50 -27.04 -4.85 16.72
N ASP A 51 -25.73 -5.04 16.54
CA ASP A 51 -24.69 -4.44 17.36
C ASP A 51 -24.20 -3.08 16.83
N CYS A 52 -24.90 -2.48 15.84
CA CYS A 52 -24.55 -1.16 15.32
C CYS A 52 -24.56 -0.13 16.46
N PRO A 53 -23.49 0.68 16.63
CA PRO A 53 -23.47 1.72 17.65
C PRO A 53 -24.66 2.66 17.51
N LYS A 54 -25.43 2.87 18.59
CA LYS A 54 -26.65 3.70 18.59
C LYS A 54 -26.44 5.10 17.98
N ARG A 55 -25.26 5.70 18.18
CA ARG A 55 -24.93 6.99 17.60
C ARG A 55 -24.86 6.92 16.08
N LEU A 56 -24.25 5.86 15.53
CA LEU A 56 -24.16 5.63 14.08
C LEU A 56 -25.52 5.31 13.49
N ALA A 57 -26.29 4.41 14.12
CA ALA A 57 -27.66 4.09 13.71
C ALA A 57 -28.57 5.33 13.66
N ASN A 58 -28.47 6.21 14.65
CA ASN A 58 -29.24 7.46 14.65
C ASN A 58 -28.78 8.44 13.55
N SER A 59 -27.47 8.48 13.25
CA SER A 59 -26.97 9.34 12.16
C SER A 59 -27.44 8.87 10.79
N LEU A 60 -27.64 7.56 10.58
CA LEU A 60 -28.11 6.99 9.32
C LEU A 60 -29.54 7.44 8.95
N LYS A 61 -30.37 7.82 9.92
CA LYS A 61 -31.76 8.24 9.67
C LYS A 61 -31.89 9.52 8.85
N ASP A 62 -30.87 10.35 8.81
CA ASP A 62 -30.87 11.62 8.08
C ASP A 62 -29.81 11.62 6.96
N ILE A 63 -29.97 10.73 5.99
CA ILE A 63 -29.06 10.60 4.84
C ILE A 63 -29.44 11.46 3.63
N ALA A 64 -30.67 11.93 3.53
CA ALA A 64 -31.20 12.60 2.34
C ALA A 64 -30.37 13.85 1.90
N PRO A 65 -29.94 14.76 2.81
CA PRO A 65 -29.10 15.89 2.42
C PRO A 65 -27.72 15.48 1.92
N LEU A 66 -27.20 14.35 2.42
CA LEU A 66 -25.90 13.79 2.00
C LEU A 66 -26.02 13.12 0.63
N GLN A 67 -27.15 12.51 0.34
CA GLN A 67 -27.42 11.87 -0.95
C GLN A 67 -27.46 12.90 -2.08
N GLN A 68 -28.16 14.01 -1.92
CA GLN A 68 -28.15 15.09 -2.91
C GLN A 68 -26.74 15.56 -3.20
N ARG A 69 -25.93 15.77 -2.17
CA ARG A 69 -24.54 16.19 -2.35
C ARG A 69 -23.67 15.12 -3.03
N ALA A 70 -23.97 13.85 -2.80
CA ALA A 70 -23.28 12.73 -3.47
C ALA A 70 -23.67 12.64 -4.96
N GLU A 71 -24.91 12.94 -5.33
CA GLU A 71 -25.37 13.03 -6.72
C GLU A 71 -24.60 14.12 -7.47
N GLU A 72 -24.52 15.34 -6.92
CA GLU A 72 -23.74 16.45 -7.49
C GLU A 72 -22.26 16.06 -7.71
N GLU A 73 -21.68 15.29 -6.77
CA GLU A 73 -20.27 14.86 -6.86
C GLU A 73 -20.07 13.81 -7.95
N LEU A 74 -21.02 12.87 -8.11
CA LEU A 74 -20.97 11.88 -9.19
C LEU A 74 -21.07 12.54 -10.56
N GLU A 75 -21.98 13.51 -10.71
CA GLU A 75 -22.13 14.29 -11.95
C GLU A 75 -20.84 15.06 -12.26
N TYR A 76 -20.26 15.71 -11.26
CA TYR A 76 -19.00 16.43 -11.41
C TYR A 76 -17.86 15.47 -11.83
N ALA A 77 -17.74 14.33 -11.17
CA ALA A 77 -16.71 13.33 -11.46
C ALA A 77 -16.85 12.81 -12.91
N ALA A 78 -18.06 12.49 -13.36
CA ALA A 78 -18.33 12.04 -14.71
C ALA A 78 -17.97 13.11 -15.76
N ALA A 79 -18.35 14.37 -15.51
CA ALA A 79 -18.08 15.50 -16.41
C ALA A 79 -16.58 15.83 -16.55
N HIS A 80 -15.76 15.48 -15.53
CA HIS A 80 -14.33 15.85 -15.50
C HIS A 80 -13.38 14.66 -15.66
N GLY A 81 -13.89 13.46 -16.02
CA GLY A 81 -13.08 12.26 -16.22
C GLY A 81 -12.40 11.80 -14.91
N ILE A 82 -13.08 11.96 -13.77
CA ILE A 82 -12.63 11.52 -12.46
C ILE A 82 -13.23 10.15 -12.18
N GLN A 83 -12.38 9.19 -11.84
CA GLN A 83 -12.79 7.87 -11.39
C GLN A 83 -13.19 7.93 -9.93
N VAL A 84 -14.31 7.31 -9.58
CA VAL A 84 -14.74 7.13 -8.19
C VAL A 84 -14.44 5.68 -7.81
N LEU A 85 -13.47 5.49 -6.92
CA LEU A 85 -12.99 4.19 -6.48
C LEU A 85 -13.58 3.87 -5.10
N LEU A 86 -14.36 2.79 -5.02
CA LEU A 86 -14.88 2.28 -3.76
C LEU A 86 -13.86 1.34 -3.11
N ILE A 87 -13.87 1.25 -1.80
CA ILE A 87 -13.00 0.34 -1.05
C ILE A 87 -13.22 -1.14 -1.44
N SER A 88 -14.35 -1.46 -2.05
CA SER A 88 -14.69 -2.79 -2.59
C SER A 88 -14.12 -3.04 -3.98
N ASP A 89 -13.76 -1.99 -4.74
CA ASP A 89 -13.29 -2.12 -6.11
C ASP A 89 -11.86 -2.71 -6.17
N ASP A 90 -11.57 -3.46 -7.22
CA ASP A 90 -10.23 -4.04 -7.45
C ASP A 90 -9.18 -2.98 -7.77
N ASP A 91 -9.59 -1.88 -8.42
CA ASP A 91 -8.72 -0.73 -8.75
C ASP A 91 -8.42 0.17 -7.53
N TYR A 92 -9.11 -0.04 -6.39
CA TYR A 92 -8.78 0.67 -5.16
C TYR A 92 -7.38 0.26 -4.68
N PRO A 93 -6.54 1.20 -4.16
CA PRO A 93 -5.20 0.85 -3.67
C PRO A 93 -5.26 -0.24 -2.59
N GLN A 94 -4.89 -1.49 -2.94
CA GLN A 94 -5.04 -2.64 -2.04
C GLN A 94 -4.20 -2.49 -0.78
N ARG A 95 -2.99 -1.90 -0.89
CA ARG A 95 -2.16 -1.58 0.29
C ARG A 95 -2.88 -0.65 1.27
N LEU A 96 -3.58 0.35 0.76
CA LEU A 96 -4.36 1.27 1.59
C LEU A 96 -5.58 0.59 2.20
N LYS A 97 -6.24 -0.31 1.47
CA LYS A 97 -7.40 -1.09 1.94
C LYS A 97 -7.11 -1.88 3.21
N GLU A 98 -5.87 -2.33 3.40
CA GLU A 98 -5.42 -3.03 4.61
C GLU A 98 -5.36 -2.12 5.86
N CYS A 99 -5.26 -0.80 5.68
CA CYS A 99 -5.20 0.15 6.80
C CYS A 99 -6.58 0.30 7.45
N ASN A 100 -6.63 0.33 8.79
CA ASN A 100 -7.89 0.40 9.54
C ASN A 100 -8.70 1.66 9.27
N ASP A 101 -8.04 2.74 8.86
CA ASP A 101 -8.61 4.05 8.57
C ASP A 101 -8.62 4.40 7.07
N ALA A 102 -8.55 3.36 6.20
CA ALA A 102 -8.65 3.54 4.77
C ALA A 102 -9.98 4.23 4.39
N PRO A 103 -9.95 5.26 3.51
CA PRO A 103 -11.18 5.91 3.03
C PRO A 103 -12.13 4.91 2.37
N LEU A 104 -13.44 5.11 2.56
CA LEU A 104 -14.45 4.27 1.89
C LEU A 104 -14.51 4.54 0.39
N VAL A 105 -14.21 5.77 0.00
CA VAL A 105 -14.24 6.26 -1.38
C VAL A 105 -13.01 7.12 -1.63
N LEU A 106 -12.45 6.99 -2.83
CA LEU A 106 -11.39 7.84 -3.36
C LEU A 106 -11.81 8.38 -4.72
N PHE A 107 -11.37 9.60 -5.03
CA PHE A 107 -11.49 10.23 -6.33
C PHE A 107 -10.11 10.23 -6.99
N TYR A 108 -10.03 9.67 -8.19
CA TYR A 108 -8.79 9.55 -8.93
C TYR A 108 -8.89 10.15 -10.32
N LYS A 109 -7.93 10.97 -10.68
CA LYS A 109 -7.79 11.52 -12.02
C LYS A 109 -6.39 11.25 -12.53
N GLY A 110 -6.24 10.26 -13.41
CA GLY A 110 -4.94 9.83 -13.92
C GLY A 110 -5.01 8.54 -14.70
N ASN A 111 -3.85 7.97 -14.98
CA ASN A 111 -3.70 6.76 -15.79
C ASN A 111 -2.72 5.74 -15.19
N ALA A 112 -2.16 5.97 -13.99
CA ALA A 112 -1.31 4.99 -13.35
C ALA A 112 -2.12 3.88 -12.69
N ASP A 113 -1.56 2.68 -12.69
CA ASP A 113 -2.02 1.58 -11.85
C ASP A 113 -1.67 1.88 -10.37
N LEU A 114 -2.70 2.11 -9.54
CA LEU A 114 -2.52 2.38 -8.11
C LEU A 114 -2.08 1.12 -7.33
N ASN A 115 -2.18 -0.06 -7.95
CA ASN A 115 -1.74 -1.35 -7.46
C ASN A 115 -0.44 -1.83 -8.12
N ALA A 116 0.36 -0.90 -8.64
CA ALA A 116 1.66 -1.21 -9.22
C ALA A 116 2.48 -2.15 -8.31
N LYS A 117 3.32 -2.99 -8.92
CA LYS A 117 4.12 -4.01 -8.23
C LYS A 117 4.92 -3.45 -7.05
N ARG A 118 5.41 -2.22 -7.17
CA ARG A 118 6.19 -1.51 -6.16
C ARG A 118 5.69 -0.08 -6.05
N VAL A 119 5.32 0.34 -4.85
CA VAL A 119 4.86 1.70 -4.58
C VAL A 119 5.65 2.28 -3.41
N ILE A 120 6.32 3.39 -3.62
CA ILE A 120 7.01 4.12 -2.54
C ILE A 120 6.46 5.52 -2.41
N ASN A 121 6.57 6.09 -1.22
CA ASN A 121 6.35 7.51 -1.06
C ASN A 121 7.62 8.24 -0.61
N ILE A 122 7.78 9.46 -1.12
CA ILE A 122 8.90 10.34 -0.80
C ILE A 122 8.32 11.59 -0.15
N VAL A 123 8.72 11.87 1.09
CA VAL A 123 8.18 12.97 1.91
C VAL A 123 9.29 13.73 2.62
N GLY A 124 8.96 14.94 3.08
CA GLY A 124 9.94 15.74 3.82
C GLY A 124 9.48 17.16 4.14
N THR A 125 10.45 18.03 4.32
CA THR A 125 10.24 19.44 4.61
C THR A 125 9.65 20.20 3.41
N ARG A 126 8.84 21.22 3.70
CA ARG A 126 8.36 22.17 2.68
C ARG A 126 9.43 23.19 2.25
N HIS A 127 10.54 23.28 2.98
CA HIS A 127 11.67 24.18 2.75
C HIS A 127 12.93 23.36 2.44
N ALA A 128 12.81 22.50 1.41
CA ALA A 128 13.88 21.60 1.01
C ALA A 128 15.10 22.36 0.49
N THR A 129 16.28 21.85 0.80
CA THR A 129 17.56 22.39 0.34
C THR A 129 18.01 21.79 -0.99
N GLN A 130 19.09 22.30 -1.56
CA GLN A 130 19.72 21.71 -2.74
C GLN A 130 20.19 20.26 -2.47
N TYR A 131 20.61 19.96 -1.25
CA TYR A 131 20.95 18.58 -0.85
C TYR A 131 19.78 17.61 -1.03
N ALA A 132 18.56 18.02 -0.60
CA ALA A 132 17.36 17.19 -0.81
C ALA A 132 17.08 16.99 -2.30
N ASP A 133 17.18 18.05 -3.11
CA ASP A 133 16.96 17.96 -4.55
C ASP A 133 17.96 17.00 -5.22
N ASP A 134 19.24 17.08 -4.87
CA ASP A 134 20.29 16.20 -5.40
C ASP A 134 20.06 14.74 -4.97
N CYS A 135 19.69 14.50 -3.70
CA CYS A 135 19.35 13.16 -3.21
C CYS A 135 18.18 12.56 -3.96
N ILE A 136 17.07 13.31 -4.10
CA ILE A 136 15.86 12.85 -4.78
C ILE A 136 16.14 12.58 -6.26
N ARG A 137 16.78 13.53 -6.94
CA ARG A 137 17.13 13.41 -8.36
C ARG A 137 17.96 12.16 -8.64
N LYS A 138 19.03 11.95 -7.86
CA LYS A 138 19.88 10.77 -8.02
C LYS A 138 19.12 9.48 -7.71
N PHE A 139 18.41 9.43 -6.57
CA PHE A 139 17.65 8.26 -6.16
C PHE A 139 16.59 7.86 -7.19
N ILE A 140 15.83 8.82 -7.73
CA ILE A 140 14.80 8.58 -8.74
C ILE A 140 15.40 8.09 -10.06
N ALA A 141 16.51 8.67 -10.50
CA ALA A 141 17.19 8.21 -11.70
C ALA A 141 17.70 6.76 -11.56
N ASP A 142 18.31 6.43 -10.42
CA ASP A 142 18.87 5.11 -10.16
C ASP A 142 17.73 4.07 -9.95
N ILE A 143 16.69 4.40 -9.20
CA ILE A 143 15.56 3.48 -8.94
C ILE A 143 14.78 3.15 -10.22
N LYS A 144 14.71 4.06 -11.20
CA LYS A 144 14.11 3.79 -12.51
C LYS A 144 14.81 2.65 -13.24
N VAL A 145 16.12 2.59 -13.13
CA VAL A 145 16.92 1.52 -13.76
C VAL A 145 16.74 0.19 -13.02
N LEU A 146 16.70 0.25 -11.69
CA LEU A 146 16.59 -0.94 -10.83
C LEU A 146 15.18 -1.51 -10.77
N CYS A 147 14.17 -0.65 -10.79
CA CYS A 147 12.76 -0.99 -10.62
C CYS A 147 11.88 -0.22 -11.62
N PRO A 148 11.89 -0.57 -12.92
CA PRO A 148 11.18 0.18 -13.97
C PRO A 148 9.66 0.31 -13.75
N GLU A 149 9.05 -0.65 -13.04
CA GLU A 149 7.60 -0.70 -12.75
C GLU A 149 7.26 -0.12 -11.37
N ILE A 150 8.00 0.89 -10.91
CA ILE A 150 7.74 1.57 -9.64
C ILE A 150 6.75 2.73 -9.82
N LEU A 151 5.87 2.92 -8.83
CA LEU A 151 5.02 4.09 -8.68
C LEU A 151 5.52 4.93 -7.50
N ILE A 152 5.62 6.26 -7.71
CA ILE A 152 6.00 7.19 -6.64
C ILE A 152 4.77 7.99 -6.21
N ALA A 153 4.42 7.89 -4.92
CA ALA A 153 3.37 8.68 -4.30
C ALA A 153 3.96 9.82 -3.46
N SER A 154 3.30 10.94 -3.40
CA SER A 154 3.61 12.03 -2.46
C SER A 154 2.41 12.98 -2.30
N GLY A 155 2.59 14.07 -1.57
CA GLY A 155 1.49 14.96 -1.20
C GLY A 155 1.32 16.19 -2.09
N LEU A 156 2.11 16.38 -3.12
CA LEU A 156 2.12 17.56 -3.97
C LEU A 156 2.32 18.90 -3.19
N ALA A 157 2.87 18.84 -1.98
CA ALA A 157 3.20 20.02 -1.18
C ALA A 157 4.49 20.70 -1.69
N TYR A 158 4.82 21.87 -1.14
CA TYR A 158 6.11 22.51 -1.38
C TYR A 158 7.28 21.62 -0.93
N GLY A 159 8.48 21.87 -1.44
CA GLY A 159 9.73 21.23 -1.05
C GLY A 159 9.85 19.80 -1.57
N VAL A 160 10.07 18.83 -0.70
CA VAL A 160 10.37 17.45 -1.05
C VAL A 160 9.30 16.81 -1.95
N ASP A 161 8.01 17.01 -1.64
CA ASP A 161 6.91 16.40 -2.39
C ASP A 161 6.93 16.79 -3.88
N ILE A 162 7.02 18.10 -4.16
CA ILE A 162 7.03 18.58 -5.56
C ILE A 162 8.33 18.19 -6.29
N MET A 163 9.47 18.12 -5.59
CA MET A 163 10.74 17.64 -6.16
C MET A 163 10.60 16.19 -6.58
N ALA A 164 10.05 15.35 -5.71
CA ALA A 164 9.79 13.93 -6.00
C ALA A 164 8.92 13.76 -7.26
N HIS A 165 7.82 14.51 -7.37
CA HIS A 165 6.96 14.45 -8.56
C HIS A 165 7.68 14.91 -9.84
N ARG A 166 8.42 16.02 -9.80
CA ARG A 166 9.13 16.55 -10.97
C ARG A 166 10.19 15.58 -11.47
N HIS A 167 11.06 15.08 -10.57
CA HIS A 167 12.09 14.12 -10.96
C HIS A 167 11.50 12.79 -11.42
N SER A 168 10.35 12.36 -10.88
CA SER A 168 9.63 11.19 -11.39
C SER A 168 9.17 11.40 -12.82
N LEU A 169 8.53 12.53 -13.11
CA LEU A 169 8.07 12.90 -14.47
C LEU A 169 9.22 13.05 -15.47
N GLU A 170 10.36 13.61 -15.05
CA GLU A 170 11.56 13.75 -15.87
C GLU A 170 12.17 12.39 -16.24
N ASN A 171 12.03 11.40 -15.39
CA ASN A 171 12.52 10.03 -15.61
C ASN A 171 11.42 9.07 -16.16
N GLY A 172 10.23 9.58 -16.50
CA GLY A 172 9.13 8.76 -16.99
C GLY A 172 8.64 7.72 -15.98
N ILE A 173 8.73 8.02 -14.68
CA ILE A 173 8.17 7.20 -13.61
C ILE A 173 6.76 7.72 -13.31
N PRO A 174 5.74 6.85 -13.31
CA PRO A 174 4.40 7.23 -12.88
C PRO A 174 4.41 7.79 -11.46
N THR A 175 3.70 8.91 -11.25
CA THR A 175 3.67 9.53 -9.92
C THR A 175 2.28 10.04 -9.56
N VAL A 176 1.85 9.76 -8.31
CA VAL A 176 0.51 10.10 -7.82
C VAL A 176 0.60 11.12 -6.69
N GLY A 177 -0.06 12.26 -6.92
CA GLY A 177 -0.23 13.31 -5.92
C GLY A 177 -1.50 13.08 -5.11
N VAL A 178 -1.35 12.75 -3.83
CA VAL A 178 -2.49 12.67 -2.91
C VAL A 178 -2.81 14.08 -2.41
N LEU A 179 -4.05 14.52 -2.56
CA LEU A 179 -4.46 15.90 -2.24
C LEU A 179 -5.21 15.97 -0.91
N ALA A 180 -5.13 17.15 -0.28
CA ALA A 180 -5.84 17.45 0.98
C ALA A 180 -7.10 18.31 0.76
N HIS A 181 -7.64 18.29 -0.46
CA HIS A 181 -8.78 19.06 -0.94
C HIS A 181 -9.44 18.36 -2.13
N GLY A 182 -10.58 18.86 -2.61
CA GLY A 182 -11.26 18.31 -3.78
C GLY A 182 -10.49 18.52 -5.09
N LEU A 183 -10.83 17.74 -6.14
CA LEU A 183 -10.20 17.83 -7.46
C LEU A 183 -10.67 19.02 -8.30
N ASP A 184 -11.63 19.78 -7.82
CA ASP A 184 -12.11 21.05 -8.42
C ASP A 184 -11.13 22.20 -8.24
N ASN A 185 -10.20 22.08 -7.31
CA ASN A 185 -9.20 23.09 -6.97
C ASN A 185 -7.80 22.48 -6.95
N LEU A 186 -6.77 23.31 -6.94
CA LEU A 186 -5.38 22.86 -6.78
C LEU A 186 -4.61 23.76 -5.83
N TYR A 187 -4.08 23.14 -4.79
CA TYR A 187 -3.19 23.80 -3.85
C TYR A 187 -1.86 23.03 -3.70
N PRO A 188 -0.71 23.67 -3.82
CA PRO A 188 -0.52 25.09 -4.15
C PRO A 188 -0.77 25.38 -5.65
N PRO A 189 -1.30 26.57 -6.01
CA PRO A 189 -1.57 26.89 -7.43
C PRO A 189 -0.33 26.87 -8.32
N ARG A 190 0.86 27.11 -7.75
CA ARG A 190 2.15 27.07 -8.47
C ARG A 190 2.52 25.67 -8.99
N HIS A 191 1.86 24.63 -8.50
CA HIS A 191 2.13 23.24 -8.92
C HIS A 191 1.21 22.79 -10.07
N ARG A 192 0.40 23.69 -10.65
CA ARG A 192 -0.56 23.40 -11.73
C ARG A 192 0.10 22.67 -12.91
N GLU A 193 1.17 23.19 -13.45
CA GLU A 193 1.87 22.57 -14.59
C GLU A 193 2.33 21.13 -14.25
N THR A 194 2.89 20.94 -13.06
CA THR A 194 3.30 19.60 -12.62
C THR A 194 2.10 18.68 -12.45
N ALA A 195 1.02 19.14 -11.83
CA ALA A 195 -0.21 18.39 -11.64
C ALA A 195 -0.85 17.95 -12.98
N ASP A 196 -0.89 18.86 -13.96
CA ASP A 196 -1.42 18.56 -15.30
C ASP A 196 -0.58 17.49 -16.03
N ARG A 197 0.75 17.55 -15.90
CA ARG A 197 1.66 16.50 -16.41
C ARG A 197 1.46 15.17 -15.69
N MET A 198 1.21 15.18 -14.38
CA MET A 198 0.96 13.97 -13.59
C MET A 198 -0.32 13.24 -14.03
N VAL A 199 -1.35 13.94 -14.47
CA VAL A 199 -2.57 13.30 -15.02
C VAL A 199 -2.26 12.44 -16.23
N GLY A 200 -1.26 12.79 -17.03
CA GLY A 200 -0.80 12.02 -18.20
C GLY A 200 0.24 10.93 -17.89
N CYS A 201 0.90 11.00 -16.71
CA CYS A 201 1.93 10.04 -16.31
C CYS A 201 1.85 9.79 -14.80
N GLY A 202 0.72 9.23 -14.34
CA GLY A 202 0.44 9.06 -12.93
C GLY A 202 -0.97 9.47 -12.59
N GLY A 203 -1.14 10.47 -11.69
CA GLY A 203 -2.46 11.02 -11.37
C GLY A 203 -2.54 11.85 -10.10
N LEU A 204 -3.75 12.29 -9.84
CA LEU A 204 -4.15 13.01 -8.63
C LEU A 204 -5.21 12.18 -7.89
N LEU A 205 -5.03 12.00 -6.60
CA LEU A 205 -5.88 11.18 -5.74
C LEU A 205 -6.36 11.99 -4.53
N THR A 206 -7.62 11.85 -4.15
CA THR A 206 -8.15 12.47 -2.93
C THR A 206 -9.31 11.68 -2.32
N GLU A 207 -9.53 11.82 -1.02
CA GLU A 207 -10.77 11.38 -0.35
C GLU A 207 -11.82 12.50 -0.23
N HIS A 208 -11.46 13.72 -0.63
CA HIS A 208 -12.30 14.90 -0.42
C HIS A 208 -13.21 15.17 -1.61
N PHE A 209 -14.44 15.54 -1.32
CA PHE A 209 -15.39 16.05 -2.30
C PHE A 209 -14.97 17.42 -2.81
N THR A 210 -15.52 17.83 -3.95
CA THR A 210 -15.39 19.20 -4.47
C THR A 210 -15.81 20.24 -3.41
N ASN A 211 -15.35 21.46 -3.55
CA ASN A 211 -15.55 22.56 -2.59
C ASN A 211 -14.94 22.28 -1.18
N THR A 212 -14.03 21.32 -1.07
CA THR A 212 -13.25 21.12 0.17
C THR A 212 -11.96 21.92 0.09
N ASN A 213 -11.75 22.83 1.04
CA ASN A 213 -10.53 23.66 1.09
C ASN A 213 -9.32 22.89 1.62
N ALA A 214 -8.15 23.31 1.17
CA ALA A 214 -6.87 22.84 1.67
C ALA A 214 -6.56 23.50 3.02
N ASP A 215 -6.95 22.87 4.11
CA ASP A 215 -6.68 23.32 5.46
C ASP A 215 -5.64 22.46 6.19
N LYS A 216 -5.17 22.95 7.35
CA LYS A 216 -4.12 22.28 8.12
C LYS A 216 -4.53 20.87 8.59
N VAL A 217 -5.78 20.68 8.95
CA VAL A 217 -6.32 19.39 9.43
C VAL A 217 -6.33 18.38 8.30
N ASN A 218 -6.80 18.78 7.10
CA ASN A 218 -6.85 17.94 5.92
C ASN A 218 -5.45 17.52 5.45
N PHE A 219 -4.45 18.41 5.55
CA PHE A 219 -3.05 18.04 5.23
C PHE A 219 -2.52 16.94 6.14
N VAL A 220 -2.80 17.03 7.44
CA VAL A 220 -2.36 15.98 8.39
C VAL A 220 -3.10 14.68 8.13
N ARG A 221 -4.41 14.77 7.94
CA ARG A 221 -5.28 13.61 7.69
C ARG A 221 -4.91 12.88 6.39
N ARG A 222 -4.63 13.60 5.31
CA ARG A 222 -4.24 13.06 4.03
C ARG A 222 -2.98 12.18 4.09
N ASN A 223 -2.04 12.49 4.99
CA ASN A 223 -0.77 11.78 5.08
C ASN A 223 -0.94 10.27 5.35
N ARG A 224 -2.06 9.86 5.97
CA ARG A 224 -2.38 8.44 6.16
C ARG A 224 -2.59 7.70 4.82
N ILE A 225 -3.16 8.40 3.83
CA ILE A 225 -3.35 7.82 2.49
C ILE A 225 -2.00 7.66 1.79
N VAL A 226 -1.13 8.69 1.87
CA VAL A 226 0.23 8.62 1.31
C VAL A 226 1.02 7.45 1.92
N ALA A 227 1.00 7.31 3.25
CA ALA A 227 1.68 6.24 3.95
C ALA A 227 1.06 4.86 3.64
N GLY A 228 -0.28 4.77 3.70
CA GLY A 228 -0.99 3.49 3.58
C GLY A 228 -0.96 2.87 2.20
N MET A 229 -0.88 3.68 1.13
CA MET A 229 -0.87 3.16 -0.25
C MET A 229 0.52 2.70 -0.72
N SER A 230 1.55 2.84 0.10
CA SER A 230 2.94 2.57 -0.28
C SER A 230 3.54 1.38 0.48
N ASP A 231 4.51 0.71 -0.12
CA ASP A 231 5.32 -0.33 0.52
C ASP A 231 6.31 0.29 1.51
N ALA A 232 6.90 1.43 1.15
CA ALA A 232 7.88 2.13 1.96
C ALA A 232 7.70 3.65 1.93
N THR A 233 8.06 4.30 3.03
CA THR A 233 8.12 5.76 3.17
C THR A 233 9.58 6.22 3.26
N ILE A 234 10.00 7.12 2.38
CA ILE A 234 11.35 7.69 2.36
C ILE A 234 11.29 9.15 2.82
N LEU A 235 11.94 9.46 3.94
CA LEU A 235 12.08 10.81 4.46
C LEU A 235 13.41 11.41 3.97
N VAL A 236 13.35 12.53 3.24
CA VAL A 236 14.56 13.13 2.66
C VAL A 236 15.17 14.20 3.57
N GLU A 237 14.41 15.17 3.98
CA GLU A 237 14.80 16.20 4.95
C GLU A 237 13.65 16.48 5.90
N SER A 238 13.96 16.68 7.18
CA SER A 238 12.98 17.07 8.19
C SER A 238 13.66 17.73 9.39
N ALA A 239 13.08 18.83 9.86
CA ALA A 239 13.40 19.35 11.19
C ALA A 239 12.95 18.35 12.28
N ALA A 240 13.44 18.53 13.51
CA ALA A 240 13.16 17.67 14.66
C ALA A 240 11.66 17.41 14.94
N LYS A 241 10.77 18.29 14.49
CA LYS A 241 9.29 18.21 14.58
C LYS A 241 8.63 18.47 13.22
N GLY A 242 9.18 17.96 12.14
CA GLY A 242 8.67 18.15 10.77
C GLY A 242 7.43 17.29 10.46
N GLY A 243 6.61 17.75 9.51
CA GLY A 243 5.40 17.03 9.07
C GLY A 243 5.68 15.66 8.43
N GLY A 244 6.83 15.49 7.77
CA GLY A 244 7.25 14.20 7.21
C GLY A 244 7.40 13.10 8.27
N LEU A 245 7.76 13.45 9.51
CA LEU A 245 7.84 12.50 10.63
C LEU A 245 6.47 11.92 11.01
N ILE A 246 5.39 12.67 10.78
CA ILE A 246 4.01 12.18 10.98
C ILE A 246 3.72 11.07 9.99
N THR A 247 4.08 11.28 8.71
CA THR A 247 3.91 10.25 7.66
C THR A 247 4.74 9.00 7.96
N CYS A 248 5.99 9.16 8.42
CA CYS A 248 6.82 8.03 8.87
C CYS A 248 6.18 7.25 10.03
N SER A 249 5.62 7.95 11.02
CA SER A 249 4.94 7.31 12.15
C SER A 249 3.68 6.55 11.70
N LEU A 250 2.92 7.11 10.76
CA LEU A 250 1.75 6.43 10.17
C LEU A 250 2.18 5.19 9.38
N ALA A 251 3.22 5.29 8.55
CA ALA A 251 3.76 4.15 7.80
C ALA A 251 4.15 3.00 8.75
N SER A 252 4.90 3.30 9.81
CA SER A 252 5.25 2.30 10.83
C SER A 252 4.02 1.67 11.49
N SER A 253 2.96 2.46 11.75
CA SER A 253 1.71 1.94 12.34
C SER A 253 0.92 1.03 11.40
N TYR A 254 1.16 1.13 10.11
CA TYR A 254 0.60 0.25 9.07
C TYR A 254 1.53 -0.90 8.69
N ASN A 255 2.61 -1.14 9.45
CA ASN A 255 3.65 -2.13 9.15
C ASN A 255 4.28 -1.91 7.76
N ARG A 256 4.47 -0.65 7.37
CA ARG A 256 5.21 -0.27 6.17
C ARG A 256 6.63 0.15 6.55
N ASP A 257 7.58 -0.16 5.67
CA ASP A 257 8.98 0.18 5.91
C ASP A 257 9.20 1.70 5.89
N VAL A 258 10.11 2.14 6.74
CA VAL A 258 10.48 3.55 6.84
C VAL A 258 11.98 3.70 6.61
N PHE A 259 12.31 4.59 5.69
CA PHE A 259 13.68 4.93 5.33
C PHE A 259 13.92 6.44 5.49
N ALA A 260 15.16 6.83 5.72
CA ALA A 260 15.54 8.22 5.76
C ALA A 260 16.93 8.47 5.18
N PHE A 261 17.08 9.55 4.44
CA PHE A 261 18.40 10.03 4.04
C PHE A 261 19.11 10.64 5.26
N PRO A 262 20.34 10.24 5.54
CA PRO A 262 21.15 10.87 6.58
C PRO A 262 21.50 12.29 6.14
N GLY A 263 21.60 13.18 7.07
CA GLY A 263 22.05 14.53 6.80
C GLY A 263 23.17 14.96 7.74
N ARG A 264 23.69 16.18 7.54
CA ARG A 264 24.82 16.71 8.29
C ARG A 264 24.45 16.95 9.75
N ILE A 265 25.34 16.59 10.66
CA ILE A 265 25.18 16.88 12.08
C ILE A 265 25.22 18.41 12.29
N GLY A 266 24.21 18.93 12.97
CA GLY A 266 24.04 20.37 13.22
C GLY A 266 23.15 21.09 12.22
N ASP A 267 22.80 20.49 11.10
CA ASP A 267 21.81 21.07 10.16
C ASP A 267 20.39 20.83 10.68
N SER A 268 19.64 21.90 10.88
CA SER A 268 18.29 21.84 11.46
C SER A 268 17.28 21.01 10.65
N LEU A 269 17.45 20.93 9.32
CA LEU A 269 16.60 20.12 8.44
C LEU A 269 17.05 18.65 8.35
N SER A 270 18.21 18.30 8.91
CA SER A 270 18.69 16.93 9.00
C SER A 270 18.35 16.26 10.34
N GLU A 271 18.00 17.06 11.36
CA GLU A 271 17.77 16.56 12.73
C GLU A 271 16.68 15.49 12.80
N GLY A 272 15.59 15.66 12.07
CA GLY A 272 14.46 14.72 12.05
C GLY A 272 14.87 13.37 11.46
N CYS A 273 15.54 13.37 10.31
CA CYS A 273 16.05 12.16 9.65
C CYS A 273 17.07 11.44 10.52
N ASN A 274 18.10 12.16 11.00
CA ASN A 274 19.15 11.60 11.85
C ASN A 274 18.58 11.02 13.16
N LYS A 275 17.54 11.66 13.73
CA LYS A 275 16.84 11.17 14.92
C LYS A 275 16.16 9.83 14.71
N ILE A 276 15.37 9.67 13.63
CA ILE A 276 14.65 8.41 13.38
C ILE A 276 15.58 7.28 12.98
N ILE A 277 16.68 7.57 12.25
CA ILE A 277 17.75 6.61 11.96
C ILE A 277 18.42 6.15 13.27
N ARG A 278 18.88 7.09 14.10
CA ARG A 278 19.51 6.78 15.40
C ARG A 278 18.62 5.94 16.30
N ASN A 279 17.31 6.22 16.31
CA ASN A 279 16.34 5.50 17.14
C ASN A 279 15.93 4.15 16.53
N ARG A 280 16.45 3.78 15.36
CA ARG A 280 16.09 2.56 14.61
C ARG A 280 14.60 2.52 14.22
N SER A 281 13.98 3.68 14.07
CA SER A 281 12.62 3.83 13.55
C SER A 281 12.60 4.01 12.03
N ALA A 282 13.77 4.14 11.41
CA ALA A 282 13.96 4.16 9.97
C ALA A 282 15.32 3.54 9.63
N GLN A 283 15.39 2.88 8.48
CA GLN A 283 16.65 2.46 7.87
C GLN A 283 17.28 3.64 7.15
N MET A 284 18.61 3.64 7.03
CA MET A 284 19.34 4.71 6.36
C MET A 284 19.43 4.43 4.86
N VAL A 285 19.01 5.38 4.04
CA VAL A 285 19.22 5.32 2.57
C VAL A 285 20.56 5.93 2.23
N ILE A 286 21.43 5.16 1.61
CA ILE A 286 22.71 5.65 1.06
C ILE A 286 22.74 5.61 -0.47
N SER A 287 21.94 4.73 -1.08
CA SER A 287 21.77 4.64 -2.53
C SER A 287 20.45 3.92 -2.86
N ALA A 288 20.03 3.95 -4.13
CA ALA A 288 18.87 3.18 -4.60
C ALA A 288 19.12 1.67 -4.56
N GLU A 289 20.36 1.23 -4.81
CA GLU A 289 20.75 -0.18 -4.72
C GLU A 289 20.62 -0.70 -3.29
N SER A 290 21.11 0.06 -2.28
CA SER A 290 20.96 -0.34 -0.88
C SER A 290 19.48 -0.40 -0.47
N PHE A 291 18.67 0.57 -0.90
CA PHE A 291 17.23 0.56 -0.67
C PHE A 291 16.54 -0.67 -1.27
N VAL A 292 16.85 -1.01 -2.52
CA VAL A 292 16.29 -2.20 -3.20
C VAL A 292 16.67 -3.48 -2.48
N SER A 293 17.92 -3.57 -2.01
CA SER A 293 18.41 -4.71 -1.22
C SER A 293 17.72 -4.82 0.13
N ASP A 294 17.56 -3.69 0.85
CA ASP A 294 16.92 -3.64 2.17
C ASP A 294 15.42 -3.99 2.09
N MET A 295 14.76 -3.64 0.98
CA MET A 295 13.38 -4.02 0.69
C MET A 295 13.25 -5.49 0.25
N GLY A 296 14.34 -6.21 0.01
CA GLY A 296 14.31 -7.55 -0.56
C GLY A 296 13.77 -7.58 -2.00
N TRP A 297 13.80 -6.45 -2.71
CA TRP A 297 13.35 -6.35 -4.09
C TRP A 297 14.47 -6.78 -5.03
N GLU A 298 14.29 -7.90 -5.69
CA GLU A 298 15.21 -8.28 -6.76
C GLU A 298 15.03 -7.34 -7.94
N THR A 299 16.13 -6.96 -8.55
CA THR A 299 16.06 -6.15 -9.79
C THR A 299 15.50 -6.99 -10.92
N ASP A 300 14.74 -6.38 -11.83
CA ASP A 300 14.17 -7.11 -12.99
C ASP A 300 15.27 -7.72 -13.87
N ALA A 301 16.47 -7.11 -13.91
CA ALA A 301 17.65 -7.68 -14.57
C ALA A 301 18.17 -8.94 -13.87
N GLN A 302 18.17 -8.97 -12.54
CA GLN A 302 18.54 -10.17 -11.77
C GLN A 302 17.51 -11.27 -11.93
N LEU A 303 16.21 -10.95 -11.93
CA LEU A 303 15.13 -11.89 -12.19
C LEU A 303 15.22 -12.47 -13.61
N ALA A 304 15.45 -11.62 -14.62
CA ALA A 304 15.62 -12.06 -16.00
C ALA A 304 16.88 -12.93 -16.17
N THR A 305 17.96 -12.63 -15.46
CA THR A 305 19.20 -13.43 -15.45
C THR A 305 18.97 -14.76 -14.74
N ALA A 306 18.27 -14.75 -13.60
CA ALA A 306 17.94 -15.96 -12.85
C ALA A 306 17.02 -16.89 -13.69
N GLN A 307 16.01 -16.32 -14.37
CA GLN A 307 15.15 -17.06 -15.30
C GLN A 307 15.93 -17.63 -16.50
N LYS A 308 16.85 -16.85 -17.12
CA LYS A 308 17.72 -17.33 -18.21
C LYS A 308 18.67 -18.43 -17.78
N ASN A 309 19.17 -18.38 -16.54
CA ASN A 309 20.11 -19.35 -16.00
C ASN A 309 19.41 -20.59 -15.42
N GLY A 310 18.08 -20.70 -15.51
CA GLY A 310 17.33 -21.81 -14.96
C GLY A 310 17.45 -21.93 -13.42
N ILE A 311 17.86 -20.82 -12.75
CA ILE A 311 17.87 -20.72 -11.30
C ILE A 311 16.39 -20.48 -10.89
N GLU A 312 15.59 -21.53 -10.91
CA GLU A 312 14.47 -21.60 -10.01
C GLU A 312 15.07 -21.44 -8.61
N ARG A 313 14.63 -20.46 -7.83
CA ARG A 313 14.88 -20.49 -6.39
C ARG A 313 14.28 -21.77 -5.90
N SER A 314 15.11 -22.79 -5.70
CA SER A 314 14.71 -23.89 -4.86
C SER A 314 14.55 -23.27 -3.47
N LEU A 315 13.31 -23.13 -3.03
CA LEU A 315 12.95 -22.75 -1.64
C LEU A 315 13.60 -23.68 -0.61
N PHE A 316 14.25 -24.74 -1.11
CA PHE A 316 14.90 -25.76 -0.34
C PHE A 316 16.40 -25.82 -0.71
N PRO A 317 17.32 -25.98 0.26
CA PRO A 317 18.71 -26.31 -0.04
C PRO A 317 18.72 -27.54 -0.96
N GLU A 318 19.64 -27.58 -1.94
CA GLU A 318 19.77 -28.70 -2.86
C GLU A 318 19.84 -30.00 -2.07
N VAL A 319 18.78 -30.80 -2.20
CA VAL A 319 18.68 -32.10 -1.57
C VAL A 319 18.98 -33.12 -2.62
N GLU A 320 20.07 -33.86 -2.43
CA GLU A 320 20.53 -34.88 -3.38
C GLU A 320 20.21 -36.29 -2.85
N GLY A 321 20.25 -37.27 -3.75
CA GLY A 321 20.13 -38.70 -3.41
C GLY A 321 18.77 -39.09 -2.85
N ASP A 322 18.79 -39.97 -1.83
CA ASP A 322 17.60 -40.58 -1.22
C ASP A 322 16.63 -39.53 -0.62
N ALA A 323 17.16 -38.41 -0.11
CA ALA A 323 16.34 -37.34 0.47
C ALA A 323 15.52 -36.61 -0.61
N LYS A 324 16.07 -36.45 -1.83
CA LYS A 324 15.34 -35.90 -2.96
C LYS A 324 14.18 -36.79 -3.37
N THR A 325 14.39 -38.11 -3.37
CA THR A 325 13.34 -39.08 -3.70
C THR A 325 12.15 -38.99 -2.74
N ILE A 326 12.39 -38.69 -1.44
CA ILE A 326 11.34 -38.45 -0.46
C ILE A 326 10.58 -37.15 -0.75
N ILE A 327 11.28 -36.07 -1.03
CA ILE A 327 10.66 -34.79 -1.39
C ILE A 327 9.82 -34.92 -2.67
N ASP A 328 10.33 -35.56 -3.71
CA ASP A 328 9.61 -35.79 -4.95
C ASP A 328 8.37 -36.66 -4.75
N ALA A 329 8.41 -37.65 -3.86
CA ALA A 329 7.26 -38.46 -3.51
C ALA A 329 6.18 -37.64 -2.76
N LEU A 330 6.57 -36.81 -1.80
CA LEU A 330 5.66 -35.93 -1.06
C LEU A 330 5.15 -34.77 -1.96
N ALA A 331 5.92 -34.26 -2.89
CA ALA A 331 5.48 -33.24 -3.87
C ALA A 331 4.39 -33.79 -4.81
N LYS A 332 4.44 -35.06 -5.18
CA LYS A 332 3.39 -35.70 -6.00
C LYS A 332 2.10 -35.92 -5.21
N ASN A 333 2.22 -36.38 -3.97
CA ASN A 333 1.12 -36.63 -3.05
C ASN A 333 1.58 -36.19 -1.66
N ASN A 334 1.10 -35.11 -1.15
CA ASN A 334 1.42 -34.64 0.20
C ASN A 334 0.65 -35.45 1.28
N ASP A 335 1.01 -35.30 2.54
CA ASP A 335 0.36 -35.96 3.68
C ASP A 335 0.37 -37.51 3.61
N GLN A 336 1.54 -38.09 3.37
CA GLN A 336 1.70 -39.55 3.28
C GLN A 336 2.17 -40.20 4.59
N GLN A 337 1.67 -41.41 4.84
CA GLN A 337 2.14 -42.23 5.95
C GLN A 337 3.50 -42.88 5.64
N MET A 338 4.26 -43.19 6.68
CA MET A 338 5.58 -43.81 6.59
C MET A 338 5.60 -45.07 5.70
N ASN A 339 4.59 -45.96 5.81
CA ASN A 339 4.49 -47.18 5.02
C ASN A 339 4.24 -46.88 3.52
N VAL A 340 3.47 -45.85 3.19
CA VAL A 340 3.24 -45.40 1.82
C VAL A 340 4.51 -44.81 1.24
N LEU A 341 5.24 -44.00 1.99
CA LEU A 341 6.53 -43.46 1.58
C LEU A 341 7.58 -44.59 1.38
N THR A 342 7.58 -45.62 2.19
CA THR A 342 8.47 -46.79 2.02
C THR A 342 8.21 -47.47 0.65
N VAL A 343 6.94 -47.61 0.27
CA VAL A 343 6.57 -48.25 -1.01
C VAL A 343 6.88 -47.31 -2.19
N SER A 344 6.56 -46.03 -2.08
CA SER A 344 6.72 -45.04 -3.17
C SER A 344 8.17 -44.67 -3.47
N THR A 345 9.03 -44.67 -2.44
CA THR A 345 10.46 -44.35 -2.55
C THR A 345 11.36 -45.55 -2.73
N GLY A 346 10.88 -46.76 -2.37
CA GLY A 346 11.69 -48.00 -2.34
C GLY A 346 12.77 -48.02 -1.25
N LEU A 347 12.77 -47.03 -0.35
CA LEU A 347 13.77 -46.94 0.73
C LEU A 347 13.37 -47.79 1.92
N PRO A 348 14.33 -48.49 2.56
CA PRO A 348 14.06 -49.23 3.77
C PRO A 348 13.68 -48.29 4.93
N ILE A 349 12.78 -48.76 5.80
CA ILE A 349 12.12 -47.94 6.83
C ILE A 349 13.11 -47.25 7.79
N ASN A 350 14.20 -47.89 8.13
CA ASN A 350 15.26 -47.30 8.97
C ASN A 350 15.94 -46.11 8.29
N ARG A 351 16.22 -46.22 6.99
CA ARG A 351 16.81 -45.16 6.19
C ARG A 351 15.83 -44.02 6.00
N LEU A 352 14.59 -44.34 5.68
CA LEU A 352 13.50 -43.36 5.49
C LEU A 352 13.24 -42.57 6.77
N THR A 353 13.21 -43.20 7.95
CA THR A 353 13.04 -42.54 9.25
C THR A 353 14.16 -41.54 9.54
N ALA A 354 15.41 -41.94 9.28
CA ALA A 354 16.56 -41.04 9.51
C ALA A 354 16.53 -39.81 8.60
N LEU A 355 16.20 -40.00 7.31
CA LEU A 355 16.11 -38.92 6.36
C LEU A 355 14.90 -37.99 6.60
N LEU A 356 13.75 -38.54 6.99
CA LEU A 356 12.58 -37.72 7.34
C LEU A 356 12.86 -36.86 8.57
N PHE A 357 13.55 -37.40 9.57
CA PHE A 357 13.99 -36.61 10.74
C PHE A 357 14.98 -35.50 10.34
N GLU A 358 15.94 -35.80 9.46
CA GLU A 358 16.86 -34.78 8.95
C GLU A 358 16.14 -33.68 8.15
N LEU A 359 15.16 -34.04 7.31
CA LEU A 359 14.34 -33.09 6.53
C LEU A 359 13.43 -32.28 7.45
N GLU A 360 12.91 -32.84 8.53
CA GLU A 360 12.14 -32.12 9.54
C GLU A 360 13.00 -31.11 10.30
N MET A 361 14.21 -31.48 10.69
CA MET A 361 15.17 -30.58 11.31
C MET A 361 15.61 -29.43 10.38
N LYS A 362 15.60 -29.65 9.07
CA LYS A 362 15.82 -28.63 8.04
C LYS A 362 14.58 -27.80 7.71
N GLY A 363 13.43 -28.07 8.35
CA GLY A 363 12.17 -27.36 8.14
C GLY A 363 11.51 -27.63 6.79
N MET A 364 11.89 -28.68 6.09
CA MET A 364 11.36 -29.05 4.77
C MET A 364 10.16 -29.97 4.83
N VAL A 365 10.08 -30.79 5.89
CA VAL A 365 9.00 -31.75 6.14
C VAL A 365 8.50 -31.56 7.56
N LYS A 366 7.23 -31.80 7.81
CA LYS A 366 6.62 -31.77 9.15
C LYS A 366 5.95 -33.10 9.44
N ALA A 367 6.27 -33.71 10.60
CA ALA A 367 5.54 -34.84 11.08
C ALA A 367 4.18 -34.42 11.63
N LEU A 368 3.12 -35.11 11.18
CA LEU A 368 1.74 -34.91 11.60
C LEU A 368 1.25 -36.10 12.45
N ALA A 369 0.12 -35.92 13.16
CA ALA A 369 -0.51 -36.96 13.93
C ALA A 369 -0.87 -38.17 13.05
N GLY A 370 -0.72 -39.41 13.58
CA GLY A 370 -0.98 -40.64 12.83
C GLY A 370 0.19 -41.13 11.97
N GLY A 371 1.41 -40.61 12.18
CA GLY A 371 2.61 -41.05 11.45
C GLY A 371 2.62 -40.57 10.00
N MET A 372 1.97 -39.45 9.72
CA MET A 372 1.95 -38.81 8.41
C MET A 372 3.04 -37.74 8.32
N TYR A 373 3.54 -37.51 7.11
CA TYR A 373 4.55 -36.51 6.81
C TYR A 373 4.05 -35.55 5.73
N HIS A 374 4.22 -34.25 6.01
CA HIS A 374 3.78 -33.15 5.18
C HIS A 374 4.99 -32.37 4.66
N LEU A 375 5.07 -32.16 3.33
CA LEU A 375 6.07 -31.29 2.72
C LEU A 375 5.64 -29.83 2.91
N ILE A 376 6.48 -29.06 3.57
CA ILE A 376 6.26 -27.62 3.79
C ILE A 376 6.67 -26.90 2.50
N SER A 377 5.71 -26.29 1.79
CA SER A 377 5.90 -25.53 0.56
C SER A 377 6.20 -24.06 0.84
#